data_766b404e81109ab4909a0473c3c112a1
#
_entry.id   766b404e81109ab4909a0473c3c112a1
#
_cell.length_a   1.000
_cell.length_b   1.000
_cell.length_c   1.000
_cell.angle_alpha   90.00
_cell.angle_beta   90.00
_cell.angle_gamma   90.00
#
_symmetry.space_group_name_H-M   'P 1'
#
loop_
_entity.id
_entity.type
_entity.pdbx_description
1 polymer ?
#
loop_
_entity_poly.entity_id
_entity_poly.type
_entity_poly.pdbx_seq_one_letter_code
_entity_poly.pdbx_strand_id
1 'polypeptide(L)'
;CVVNKKEIVMLKEKVDEILASIANNLPSKNPTQQAILDVYSKDPGLVVKEKIPFSSRRKWGGIVLKDLGSWAMGAPEILLGDKYSEIANEVEEYAKQGMRVLLLVKVNQETLKFGIKTPVETIALILIEDIIKEEAPSVIQFFNDEDVNLKVISGDNPVTVSALSKQAGIE
;
A
#
# COMPACT_ATOMS: atom_id res chain seq x y z
N CYS A 1 4.99 12.57 -2.15
CA CYS A 1 4.90 11.16 -1.76
C CYS A 1 6.16 10.43 -2.24
N VAL A 2 6.89 9.79 -1.34
CA VAL A 2 8.09 9.00 -1.67
C VAL A 2 7.72 7.53 -1.60
N VAL A 3 7.96 6.80 -2.67
CA VAL A 3 7.78 5.35 -2.69
C VAL A 3 9.15 4.70 -2.55
N ASN A 4 9.41 4.09 -1.40
CA ASN A 4 10.56 3.23 -1.20
C ASN A 4 10.13 1.77 -1.34
N LYS A 5 10.98 0.95 -1.97
CA LYS A 5 10.74 -0.49 -2.09
C LYS A 5 11.91 -1.26 -1.53
N LYS A 6 11.60 -2.35 -0.84
CA LYS A 6 12.56 -3.35 -0.39
C LYS A 6 12.36 -4.61 -1.22
N GLU A 7 13.40 -5.00 -1.93
CA GLU A 7 13.36 -6.18 -2.80
C GLU A 7 13.69 -7.45 -2.02
N ILE A 8 12.85 -8.45 -2.22
CA ILE A 8 13.13 -9.82 -1.82
C ILE A 8 13.26 -10.66 -3.10
N VAL A 9 14.50 -10.90 -3.55
CA VAL A 9 14.89 -11.92 -4.57
C VAL A 9 14.46 -11.73 -6.03
N MET A 10 13.80 -10.66 -6.48
CA MET A 10 13.60 -10.40 -7.92
C MET A 10 14.51 -9.29 -8.44
N LEU A 11 14.88 -9.39 -9.72
CA LEU A 11 15.56 -8.29 -10.40
C LEU A 11 14.68 -7.03 -10.29
N LYS A 12 15.25 -5.96 -9.79
CA LYS A 12 14.61 -4.66 -9.54
C LYS A 12 13.74 -4.20 -10.71
N GLU A 13 14.24 -4.33 -11.92
CA GLU A 13 13.56 -3.96 -13.16
C GLU A 13 12.19 -4.66 -13.32
N LYS A 14 12.10 -5.95 -12.96
CA LYS A 14 10.82 -6.68 -13.06
C LYS A 14 9.79 -6.21 -12.03
N VAL A 15 10.22 -5.87 -10.82
CA VAL A 15 9.33 -5.31 -9.79
C VAL A 15 8.79 -3.97 -10.25
N ASP A 16 9.63 -3.12 -10.83
CA ASP A 16 9.25 -1.81 -11.38
C ASP A 16 8.22 -1.94 -12.50
N GLU A 17 8.43 -2.89 -13.43
CA GLU A 17 7.48 -3.15 -14.52
C GLU A 17 6.11 -3.63 -14.00
N ILE A 18 6.09 -4.50 -12.98
CA ILE A 18 4.85 -4.97 -12.38
C ILE A 18 4.13 -3.85 -11.65
N LEU A 19 4.83 -3.02 -10.86
CA LEU A 19 4.26 -1.86 -10.16
C LEU A 19 3.71 -0.84 -11.16
N ALA A 20 4.47 -0.55 -12.21
CA ALA A 20 4.04 0.32 -13.31
C ALA A 20 2.78 -0.23 -13.99
N SER A 21 2.74 -1.55 -14.27
CA SER A 21 1.57 -2.19 -14.88
C SER A 21 0.36 -2.12 -13.96
N ILE A 22 0.50 -2.38 -12.66
CA ILE A 22 -0.58 -2.25 -11.68
C ILE A 22 -1.08 -0.80 -11.62
N ALA A 23 -0.17 0.18 -11.51
CA ALA A 23 -0.51 1.59 -11.38
C ALA A 23 -1.28 2.12 -12.60
N ASN A 24 -0.82 1.78 -13.80
CA ASN A 24 -1.42 2.28 -15.05
C ASN A 24 -2.68 1.53 -15.47
N ASN A 25 -2.89 0.30 -15.04
CA ASN A 25 -4.00 -0.53 -15.50
C ASN A 25 -5.16 -0.63 -14.52
N LEU A 26 -4.97 -0.31 -13.24
CA LEU A 26 -6.07 -0.24 -12.28
C LEU A 26 -6.61 1.20 -12.20
N PRO A 27 -7.94 1.39 -12.11
CA PRO A 27 -8.51 2.71 -11.97
C PRO A 27 -8.05 3.34 -10.65
N SER A 28 -7.31 4.44 -10.76
CA SER A 28 -6.86 5.20 -9.59
C SER A 28 -7.94 6.17 -9.16
N LYS A 29 -8.40 6.01 -7.90
CA LYS A 29 -9.27 6.99 -7.23
C LYS A 29 -8.84 7.25 -5.79
N ASN A 30 -7.72 6.69 -5.35
CA ASN A 30 -7.22 6.86 -3.99
C ASN A 30 -5.78 7.42 -3.98
N PRO A 31 -5.41 8.19 -2.95
CA PRO A 31 -4.08 8.81 -2.86
C PRO A 31 -2.92 7.80 -2.92
N THR A 32 -3.09 6.63 -2.34
CA THR A 32 -2.08 5.56 -2.33
C THR A 32 -1.71 5.10 -3.75
N GLN A 33 -2.72 4.87 -4.58
CA GLN A 33 -2.48 4.44 -5.96
C GLN A 33 -1.93 5.59 -6.81
N GLN A 34 -2.39 6.83 -6.55
CA GLN A 34 -1.84 8.01 -7.22
C GLN A 34 -0.36 8.18 -6.91
N ALA A 35 0.05 7.99 -5.66
CA ALA A 35 1.46 8.06 -5.27
C ALA A 35 2.33 7.04 -6.03
N ILE A 36 1.81 5.83 -6.24
CA ILE A 36 2.52 4.82 -7.04
C ILE A 36 2.55 5.23 -8.51
N LEU A 37 1.45 5.75 -9.06
CA LEU A 37 1.37 6.21 -10.44
C LEU A 37 2.31 7.40 -10.72
N ASP A 38 2.48 8.31 -9.77
CA ASP A 38 3.38 9.45 -9.90
C ASP A 38 4.84 9.00 -10.07
N VAL A 39 5.24 7.89 -9.44
CA VAL A 39 6.57 7.28 -9.60
C VAL A 39 6.66 6.42 -10.86
N TYR A 40 5.61 5.66 -11.15
CA TYR A 40 5.55 4.70 -12.25
C TYR A 40 4.56 5.14 -13.33
N SER A 41 4.75 6.36 -13.86
CA SER A 41 3.81 7.00 -14.80
C SER A 41 3.73 6.35 -16.19
N LYS A 42 4.74 5.58 -16.59
CA LYS A 42 4.78 4.93 -17.90
C LYS A 42 4.28 3.50 -17.82
N ASP A 43 3.25 3.18 -18.62
CA ASP A 43 2.83 1.80 -18.81
C ASP A 43 3.93 1.00 -19.54
N PRO A 44 4.42 -0.10 -18.99
CA PRO A 44 5.43 -0.94 -19.63
C PRO A 44 4.89 -1.71 -20.84
N GLY A 45 3.58 -1.64 -21.12
CA GLY A 45 2.94 -2.30 -22.26
C GLY A 45 2.73 -3.81 -22.07
N LEU A 46 2.75 -4.30 -20.83
CA LEU A 46 2.46 -5.72 -20.54
C LEU A 46 0.99 -6.04 -20.80
N VAL A 47 0.73 -7.19 -21.42
CA VAL A 47 -0.64 -7.60 -21.78
C VAL A 47 -1.39 -8.05 -20.52
N VAL A 48 -2.35 -7.23 -20.10
CA VAL A 48 -3.22 -7.49 -18.95
C VAL A 48 -4.45 -8.27 -19.37
N LYS A 49 -4.63 -9.48 -18.83
CA LYS A 49 -5.81 -10.34 -19.05
C LYS A 49 -6.95 -10.02 -18.10
N GLU A 50 -6.62 -9.66 -16.85
CA GLU A 50 -7.62 -9.42 -15.82
C GLU A 50 -7.19 -8.26 -14.93
N LYS A 51 -8.16 -7.42 -14.54
CA LYS A 51 -7.97 -6.28 -13.65
C LYS A 51 -8.91 -6.42 -12.46
N ILE A 52 -8.36 -6.45 -11.25
CA ILE A 52 -9.11 -6.45 -10.01
C ILE A 52 -8.83 -5.13 -9.29
N PRO A 53 -9.74 -4.13 -9.41
CA PRO A 53 -9.56 -2.85 -8.73
C PRO A 53 -9.41 -3.03 -7.22
N PHE A 54 -8.69 -2.12 -6.57
CA PHE A 54 -8.63 -2.10 -5.11
C PHE A 54 -10.03 -1.95 -4.50
N SER A 55 -10.26 -2.62 -3.39
CA SER A 55 -11.46 -2.49 -2.60
C SER A 55 -11.12 -2.38 -1.12
N SER A 56 -11.67 -1.39 -0.42
CA SER A 56 -11.49 -1.21 1.03
C SER A 56 -11.95 -2.44 1.83
N ARG A 57 -12.93 -3.17 1.32
CA ARG A 57 -13.40 -4.42 1.94
C ARG A 57 -12.37 -5.55 1.83
N ARG A 58 -11.70 -5.67 0.67
CA ARG A 58 -10.68 -6.70 0.41
C ARG A 58 -9.30 -6.26 0.88
N LYS A 59 -9.05 -4.95 0.97
CA LYS A 59 -7.77 -4.32 1.24
C LYS A 59 -6.64 -4.69 0.27
N TRP A 60 -6.98 -5.16 -0.92
CA TRP A 60 -6.03 -5.43 -2.01
C TRP A 60 -6.67 -5.20 -3.38
N GLY A 61 -5.82 -5.02 -4.39
CA GLY A 61 -6.13 -5.05 -5.82
C GLY A 61 -5.06 -5.83 -6.56
N GLY A 62 -5.28 -6.15 -7.84
CA GLY A 62 -4.31 -6.93 -8.60
C GLY A 62 -4.60 -7.02 -10.09
N ILE A 63 -3.67 -7.62 -10.80
CA ILE A 63 -3.75 -7.87 -12.24
C ILE A 63 -3.31 -9.29 -12.58
N VAL A 64 -3.82 -9.81 -13.68
CA VAL A 64 -3.32 -11.04 -14.30
C VAL A 64 -2.65 -10.65 -15.61
N LEU A 65 -1.37 -10.94 -15.73
CA LEU A 65 -0.56 -10.70 -16.91
C LEU A 65 -0.46 -11.96 -17.75
N LYS A 66 -0.44 -11.82 -19.09
CA LYS A 66 -0.45 -12.95 -20.03
C LYS A 66 0.72 -13.90 -19.79
N ASP A 67 1.93 -13.36 -19.65
CA ASP A 67 3.16 -14.16 -19.63
C ASP A 67 3.86 -14.16 -18.25
N LEU A 68 3.38 -13.33 -17.31
CA LEU A 68 3.98 -13.17 -15.98
C LEU A 68 3.09 -13.66 -14.82
N GLY A 69 1.85 -14.11 -15.14
CA GLY A 69 0.91 -14.66 -14.15
C GLY A 69 0.20 -13.59 -13.33
N SER A 70 -0.25 -13.97 -12.15
CA SER A 70 -1.13 -13.15 -11.30
C SER A 70 -0.35 -12.41 -10.22
N TRP A 71 -0.68 -11.14 -10.05
CA TRP A 71 -0.02 -10.23 -9.11
C TRP A 71 -1.05 -9.46 -8.29
N ALA A 72 -0.79 -9.33 -7.00
CA ALA A 72 -1.65 -8.56 -6.12
C ALA A 72 -0.82 -7.62 -5.24
N MET A 73 -1.42 -6.49 -4.90
CA MET A 73 -0.84 -5.49 -4.01
C MET A 73 -1.89 -5.02 -3.01
N GLY A 74 -1.52 -4.93 -1.75
CA GLY A 74 -2.45 -4.52 -0.69
C GLY A 74 -1.89 -4.64 0.71
N ALA A 75 -2.79 -4.74 1.69
CA ALA A 75 -2.43 -4.86 3.10
C ALA A 75 -1.69 -6.18 3.37
N PRO A 76 -0.50 -6.13 3.99
CA PRO A 76 0.31 -7.32 4.24
C PRO A 76 -0.42 -8.41 5.02
N GLU A 77 -1.16 -8.03 6.06
CA GLU A 77 -1.91 -8.95 6.91
C GLU A 77 -3.01 -9.71 6.17
N ILE A 78 -3.58 -9.10 5.12
CA ILE A 78 -4.62 -9.73 4.30
C ILE A 78 -4.01 -10.67 3.25
N LEU A 79 -2.88 -10.28 2.66
CA LEU A 79 -2.25 -11.05 1.59
C LEU A 79 -1.51 -12.28 2.12
N LEU A 80 -0.94 -12.20 3.32
CA LEU A 80 -0.15 -13.28 3.92
C LEU A 80 -0.97 -14.19 4.86
N GLY A 81 -2.06 -13.69 5.43
CA GLY A 81 -2.81 -14.44 6.44
C GLY A 81 -1.91 -14.89 7.59
N ASP A 82 -1.87 -16.19 7.87
CA ASP A 82 -1.08 -16.76 8.99
C ASP A 82 0.44 -16.49 8.88
N LYS A 83 0.95 -16.30 7.65
CA LYS A 83 2.37 -15.98 7.43
C LYS A 83 2.72 -14.51 7.69
N TYR A 84 1.75 -13.67 8.01
CA TYR A 84 2.02 -12.27 8.32
C TYR A 84 3.02 -12.09 9.47
N SER A 85 3.01 -13.01 10.44
CA SER A 85 3.94 -12.99 11.57
C SER A 85 5.42 -12.99 11.16
N GLU A 86 5.76 -13.51 9.96
CA GLU A 86 7.14 -13.56 9.46
C GLU A 86 7.71 -12.16 9.15
N ILE A 87 6.85 -11.20 8.80
CA ILE A 87 7.25 -9.82 8.46
C ILE A 87 6.62 -8.75 9.35
N ALA A 88 5.83 -9.14 10.35
CA ALA A 88 5.06 -8.22 11.20
C ALA A 88 5.94 -7.15 11.87
N ASN A 89 7.08 -7.54 12.41
CA ASN A 89 8.02 -6.62 13.05
C ASN A 89 8.55 -5.56 12.07
N GLU A 90 8.88 -5.97 10.85
CA GLU A 90 9.38 -5.05 9.82
C GLU A 90 8.28 -4.08 9.38
N VAL A 91 7.06 -4.57 9.18
CA VAL A 91 5.91 -3.73 8.85
C VAL A 91 5.64 -2.72 9.98
N GLU A 92 5.72 -3.17 11.24
CA GLU A 92 5.51 -2.31 12.40
C GLU A 92 6.58 -1.22 12.54
N GLU A 93 7.84 -1.53 12.26
CA GLU A 93 8.93 -0.55 12.27
C GLU A 93 8.69 0.60 11.29
N TYR A 94 8.25 0.30 10.05
CA TYR A 94 7.89 1.32 9.08
C TYR A 94 6.60 2.06 9.47
N ALA A 95 5.62 1.35 10.00
CA ALA A 95 4.37 1.97 10.46
C ALA A 95 4.61 2.97 11.61
N LYS A 96 5.53 2.69 12.55
CA LYS A 96 5.94 3.62 13.62
C LYS A 96 6.60 4.90 13.10
N GLN A 97 7.16 4.85 11.89
CA GLN A 97 7.71 6.02 11.20
C GLN A 97 6.64 6.82 10.44
N GLY A 98 5.36 6.42 10.52
CA GLY A 98 4.25 7.06 9.80
C GLY A 98 4.10 6.57 8.36
N MET A 99 4.86 5.56 7.95
CA MET A 99 4.76 5.05 6.58
C MET A 99 3.58 4.09 6.42
N ARG A 100 2.89 4.22 5.31
CA ARG A 100 1.93 3.23 4.84
C ARG A 100 2.68 2.10 4.17
N VAL A 101 2.51 0.89 4.66
CA VAL A 101 3.18 -0.31 4.13
C VAL A 101 2.19 -1.11 3.29
N LEU A 102 2.55 -1.36 2.04
CA LEU A 102 1.85 -2.29 1.16
C LEU A 102 2.77 -3.46 0.81
N LEU A 103 2.18 -4.60 0.51
CA LEU A 103 2.88 -5.79 0.06
C LEU A 103 2.53 -6.07 -1.40
N LEU A 104 3.55 -6.30 -2.22
CA LEU A 104 3.43 -6.88 -3.54
C LEU A 104 3.68 -8.39 -3.45
N VAL A 105 2.73 -9.18 -3.96
CA VAL A 105 2.84 -10.64 -3.99
C VAL A 105 2.59 -11.18 -5.39
N LYS A 106 3.27 -12.29 -5.70
CA LYS A 106 2.92 -13.14 -6.83
C LYS A 106 1.97 -14.25 -6.36
N VAL A 107 0.92 -14.46 -7.12
CA VAL A 107 -0.15 -15.40 -6.78
C VAL A 107 -0.12 -16.55 -7.77
N ASN A 108 -0.03 -17.78 -7.27
CA ASN A 108 -0.02 -18.97 -8.13
C ASN A 108 -1.46 -19.38 -8.50
N GLN A 109 -2.15 -18.51 -9.24
CA GLN A 109 -3.51 -18.70 -9.74
C GLN A 109 -3.63 -18.09 -11.13
N GLU A 110 -4.48 -18.66 -11.97
CA GLU A 110 -4.77 -18.14 -13.32
C GLU A 110 -5.75 -16.96 -13.31
N THR A 111 -6.54 -16.80 -12.25
CA THR A 111 -7.53 -15.74 -12.06
C THR A 111 -7.58 -15.27 -10.62
N LEU A 112 -7.84 -13.98 -10.43
CA LEU A 112 -8.01 -13.35 -9.11
C LEU A 112 -9.49 -13.03 -8.78
N LYS A 113 -10.42 -13.32 -9.69
CA LYS A 113 -11.88 -13.02 -9.53
C LYS A 113 -12.49 -13.64 -8.28
N PHE A 114 -12.01 -14.80 -7.89
CA PHE A 114 -12.53 -15.57 -6.74
C PHE A 114 -11.72 -15.36 -5.47
N GLY A 115 -10.90 -14.31 -5.43
CA GLY A 115 -10.01 -14.03 -4.31
C GLY A 115 -8.63 -14.66 -4.44
N ILE A 116 -7.78 -14.38 -3.46
CA ILE A 116 -6.43 -14.92 -3.37
C ILE A 116 -6.46 -16.14 -2.45
N LYS A 117 -5.89 -17.24 -2.93
CA LYS A 117 -5.66 -18.45 -2.14
C LYS A 117 -4.20 -18.46 -1.68
N THR A 118 -3.99 -18.63 -0.40
CA THR A 118 -2.65 -18.78 0.19
C THR A 118 -2.12 -20.21 0.00
N PRO A 119 -0.80 -20.41 -0.03
CA PRO A 119 0.23 -19.41 0.15
C PRO A 119 0.49 -18.57 -1.12
N VAL A 120 0.97 -17.34 -0.90
CA VAL A 120 1.47 -16.44 -1.95
C VAL A 120 2.98 -16.30 -1.83
N GLU A 121 3.62 -15.84 -2.90
CA GLU A 121 5.05 -15.51 -2.91
C GLU A 121 5.22 -14.01 -2.59
N THR A 122 5.90 -13.68 -1.49
CA THR A 122 6.24 -12.32 -1.10
C THR A 122 7.33 -11.78 -2.02
N ILE A 123 7.08 -10.62 -2.64
CA ILE A 123 7.99 -10.03 -3.62
C ILE A 123 8.64 -8.75 -3.10
N ALA A 124 7.85 -7.79 -2.61
CA ALA A 124 8.38 -6.51 -2.15
C ALA A 124 7.43 -5.83 -1.16
N LEU A 125 7.99 -5.08 -0.22
CA LEU A 125 7.28 -4.07 0.55
C LEU A 125 7.36 -2.73 -0.21
N ILE A 126 6.22 -2.07 -0.34
CA ILE A 126 6.08 -0.74 -0.92
C ILE A 126 5.78 0.22 0.23
N LEU A 127 6.69 1.15 0.46
CA LEU A 127 6.58 2.14 1.51
C LEU A 127 6.11 3.46 0.92
N ILE A 128 5.02 4.00 1.46
CA ILE A 128 4.45 5.28 1.04
C ILE A 128 4.43 6.19 2.25
N GLU A 129 5.09 7.34 2.13
CA GLU A 129 5.10 8.37 3.13
C GLU A 129 3.92 9.33 2.88
N ASP A 130 3.07 9.51 3.88
CA ASP A 130 2.01 10.52 3.83
C ASP A 130 2.59 11.87 4.29
N ILE A 131 2.39 12.91 3.47
CA ILE A 131 2.83 14.26 3.79
C ILE A 131 1.73 14.94 4.60
N ILE A 132 2.04 15.31 5.84
CA ILE A 132 1.16 16.14 6.65
C ILE A 132 1.11 17.53 6.02
N LYS A 133 -0.09 18.06 5.86
CA LYS A 133 -0.29 19.42 5.33
C LYS A 133 0.34 20.44 6.26
N GLU A 134 1.00 21.45 5.69
CA GLU A 134 1.72 22.47 6.47
C GLU A 134 0.84 23.20 7.48
N GLU A 135 -0.44 23.40 7.14
CA GLU A 135 -1.42 24.05 8.01
C GLU A 135 -1.98 23.15 9.12
N ALA A 136 -1.79 21.82 9.05
CA ALA A 136 -2.43 20.90 10.00
C ALA A 136 -2.00 21.14 11.46
N PRO A 137 -0.71 21.33 11.79
CA PRO A 137 -0.30 21.59 13.16
C PRO A 137 -0.93 22.85 13.76
N SER A 138 -1.02 23.94 12.98
CA SER A 138 -1.61 25.19 13.46
C SER A 138 -3.11 25.09 13.68
N VAL A 139 -3.82 24.34 12.84
CA VAL A 139 -5.26 24.09 13.00
C VAL A 139 -5.52 23.20 14.21
N ILE A 140 -4.70 22.18 14.43
CA ILE A 140 -4.79 21.30 15.60
C ILE A 140 -4.54 22.10 16.88
N GLN A 141 -3.50 22.94 16.89
CA GLN A 141 -3.20 23.80 18.02
C GLN A 141 -4.37 24.74 18.35
N PHE A 142 -4.98 25.36 17.33
CA PHE A 142 -6.16 26.20 17.52
C PHE A 142 -7.29 25.46 18.26
N PHE A 143 -7.60 24.22 17.84
CA PHE A 143 -8.64 23.44 18.51
C PHE A 143 -8.25 23.02 19.94
N ASN A 144 -6.98 22.74 20.19
CA ASN A 144 -6.48 22.44 21.54
C ASN A 144 -6.59 23.68 22.45
N ASP A 145 -6.31 24.88 21.93
CA ASP A 145 -6.42 26.14 22.68
C ASP A 145 -7.88 26.48 23.02
N GLU A 146 -8.84 26.04 22.19
CA GLU A 146 -10.28 26.15 22.42
C GLU A 146 -10.87 25.00 23.25
N ASP A 147 -10.03 24.16 23.88
CA ASP A 147 -10.43 23.02 24.71
C ASP A 147 -11.31 21.99 23.98
N VAL A 148 -11.08 21.82 22.65
CA VAL A 148 -11.77 20.84 21.82
C VAL A 148 -11.05 19.53 21.80
N ASN A 149 -11.73 18.45 22.23
CA ASN A 149 -11.19 17.09 22.15
C ASN A 149 -11.17 16.57 20.71
N LEU A 150 -9.99 16.45 20.12
CA LEU A 150 -9.80 15.89 18.81
C LEU A 150 -9.77 14.35 18.86
N LYS A 151 -10.44 13.70 17.89
CA LYS A 151 -10.43 12.24 17.73
C LYS A 151 -10.14 11.89 16.29
N VAL A 152 -9.18 10.97 16.08
CA VAL A 152 -8.85 10.43 14.76
C VAL A 152 -9.63 9.15 14.53
N ILE A 153 -10.39 9.09 13.42
CA ILE A 153 -11.12 7.90 12.98
C ILE A 153 -10.57 7.52 11.60
N SER A 154 -9.96 6.35 11.51
CA SER A 154 -9.36 5.86 10.27
C SER A 154 -9.54 4.34 10.13
N GLY A 155 -9.63 3.88 8.87
CA GLY A 155 -9.59 2.46 8.52
C GLY A 155 -8.18 1.93 8.21
N ASP A 156 -7.16 2.79 8.30
CA ASP A 156 -5.76 2.44 8.05
C ASP A 156 -5.12 1.75 9.26
N ASN A 157 -3.87 1.29 9.11
CA ASN A 157 -3.12 0.66 10.19
C ASN A 157 -3.02 1.60 11.41
N PRO A 158 -3.47 1.17 12.61
CA PRO A 158 -3.53 2.04 13.79
C PRO A 158 -2.16 2.57 14.23
N VAL A 159 -1.08 1.83 14.00
CA VAL A 159 0.29 2.26 14.32
C VAL A 159 0.70 3.42 13.43
N THR A 160 0.46 3.32 12.12
CA THR A 160 0.72 4.42 11.16
C THR A 160 -0.12 5.65 11.50
N VAL A 161 -1.41 5.45 11.77
CA VAL A 161 -2.32 6.54 12.14
C VAL A 161 -1.88 7.24 13.41
N SER A 162 -1.51 6.48 14.45
CA SER A 162 -0.98 7.04 15.70
C SER A 162 0.30 7.85 15.48
N ALA A 163 1.23 7.33 14.67
CA ALA A 163 2.48 8.03 14.37
C ALA A 163 2.22 9.37 13.65
N LEU A 164 1.38 9.36 12.62
CA LEU A 164 1.01 10.57 11.86
C LEU A 164 0.23 11.58 12.72
N SER A 165 -0.67 11.09 13.59
CA SER A 165 -1.43 11.95 14.50
C SER A 165 -0.49 12.71 15.46
N LYS A 166 0.48 12.00 16.05
CA LYS A 166 1.50 12.61 16.91
C LYS A 166 2.36 13.62 16.17
N GLN A 167 2.79 13.30 14.94
CA GLN A 167 3.55 14.24 14.11
C GLN A 167 2.73 15.50 13.76
N ALA A 168 1.41 15.38 13.64
CA ALA A 168 0.51 16.49 13.39
C ALA A 168 0.15 17.29 14.67
N GLY A 169 0.52 16.82 15.87
CA GLY A 169 0.26 17.49 17.15
C GLY A 169 -1.01 17.04 17.87
N ILE A 170 -1.56 15.87 17.52
CA ILE A 170 -2.66 15.22 18.28
C ILE A 170 -2.04 14.25 19.28
N GLU A 171 -2.31 14.45 20.58
CA GLU A 171 -1.88 13.60 21.68
C GLU A 171 -2.75 12.33 21.85
#